data_c7bc1fb949e54dcaf1020dbe7d18e326
#
_entry.id   c7bc1fb949e54dcaf1020dbe7d18e326
#
_cell.length_a   1.000
_cell.length_b   1.000
_cell.length_c   1.000
_cell.angle_alpha   90.00
_cell.angle_beta   90.00
_cell.angle_gamma   90.00
#
_symmetry.space_group_name_H-M   'P 1'
#
loop_
_entity.id
_entity.type
_entity.pdbx_description
1 polymer ?
#
loop_
_entity_poly.entity_id
_entity_poly.type
_entity_poly.pdbx_seq_one_letter_code
_entity_poly.pdbx_strand_id
1 'polypeptide(L)'
;MSNCELKPARVFEQFAKINEIPRPSKHEERMIEYLQEFGKSHGFETETDETGNVVIRKPATKGHENAPTLILQSHMDMVCDKLVDIDFNFHTDPIQTYVDGEWLNAKGTTLGADDGIGCAIELAILDSDDIEHGPLECVFTRDEETSLTGAMGMKAGFMKGDMLINLDSEDEGQIFISCAGGKTTSARFTFEREAAPEGMFFITASVKGLKGGHSGDDINKKRANAIKILARFLYKEQEKMDLRLAQFNSGKLHNAIPRDGSIVFAVPASEKETVRADWNVFTANIEEEFHVTEPVMEFNLGSTDAESVLPKDASRRFILCMQAVDNGVFAMCQDEALAYMVETSNNVASVQTAENEINIVASQRSNVMSNLENETNTVKAAFELAGAEVKMSDGYPAWKMNPNSTLTKVAVESYKKLFGKEPIVKGIHAGLECGLFSERYPNLDMVSFGPTLRDVHTPDERLHIPTVQMVWDHLLDIMKHL
;
A
#
# COMPACT_ATOMS: atom_id res chain seq x y z
N MET A 1 14.87 -23.90 -17.44
CA MET A 1 13.81 -24.08 -18.47
C MET A 1 13.60 -22.73 -19.11
N SER A 2 13.32 -22.65 -20.43
CA SER A 2 12.91 -21.38 -21.01
C SER A 2 11.46 -21.08 -20.59
N ASN A 3 11.09 -19.80 -20.44
CA ASN A 3 9.71 -19.42 -20.03
C ASN A 3 8.62 -19.95 -21.00
N CYS A 4 8.98 -20.39 -22.20
CA CYS A 4 8.04 -21.02 -23.16
C CYS A 4 7.55 -22.42 -22.74
N GLU A 5 8.13 -23.04 -21.73
CA GLU A 5 7.68 -24.35 -21.19
C GLU A 5 6.65 -24.20 -20.05
N LEU A 6 6.41 -22.97 -19.60
CA LEU A 6 5.44 -22.65 -18.53
C LEU A 6 4.02 -22.55 -19.11
N LYS A 7 3.01 -22.78 -18.27
CA LYS A 7 1.60 -22.69 -18.68
C LYS A 7 0.87 -21.59 -17.92
N PRO A 8 0.03 -20.80 -18.61
CA PRO A 8 -0.26 -20.84 -20.05
C PRO A 8 0.92 -20.25 -20.85
N ALA A 9 1.40 -20.97 -21.86
CA ALA A 9 2.62 -20.62 -22.62
C ALA A 9 2.58 -19.20 -23.16
N ARG A 10 1.43 -18.80 -23.78
CA ARG A 10 1.26 -17.48 -24.39
C ARG A 10 1.38 -16.33 -23.38
N VAL A 11 0.98 -16.50 -22.12
CA VAL A 11 1.15 -15.49 -21.08
C VAL A 11 2.63 -15.37 -20.68
N PHE A 12 3.31 -16.49 -20.45
CA PHE A 12 4.73 -16.47 -20.08
C PHE A 12 5.65 -16.02 -21.23
N GLU A 13 5.24 -16.22 -22.49
CA GLU A 13 5.92 -15.67 -23.66
C GLU A 13 5.84 -14.14 -23.68
N GLN A 14 4.67 -13.57 -23.38
CA GLN A 14 4.51 -12.09 -23.26
C GLN A 14 5.25 -11.57 -22.02
N PHE A 15 5.17 -12.25 -20.88
CA PHE A 15 5.89 -11.85 -19.68
C PHE A 15 7.42 -11.84 -19.89
N ALA A 16 7.95 -12.82 -20.64
CA ALA A 16 9.36 -12.82 -21.00
C ALA A 16 9.76 -11.60 -21.86
N LYS A 17 8.90 -11.19 -22.82
CA LYS A 17 9.13 -9.98 -23.63
C LYS A 17 9.07 -8.71 -22.77
N ILE A 18 8.11 -8.62 -21.83
CA ILE A 18 8.00 -7.49 -20.90
C ILE A 18 9.27 -7.38 -20.04
N ASN A 19 9.82 -8.49 -19.57
CA ASN A 19 11.03 -8.51 -18.76
C ASN A 19 12.32 -8.11 -19.52
N GLU A 20 12.29 -8.10 -20.85
CA GLU A 20 13.36 -7.51 -21.67
C GLU A 20 13.29 -5.96 -21.70
N ILE A 21 12.18 -5.35 -21.23
CA ILE A 21 11.92 -3.92 -21.32
C ILE A 21 12.10 -3.26 -19.95
N PRO A 22 13.12 -2.41 -19.75
CA PRO A 22 13.24 -1.56 -18.58
C PRO A 22 12.01 -0.66 -18.41
N ARG A 23 11.37 -0.75 -17.22
CA ARG A 23 10.11 -0.04 -16.92
C ARG A 23 9.99 0.45 -15.47
N PRO A 24 11.07 1.07 -14.90
CA PRO A 24 10.96 1.63 -13.56
C PRO A 24 9.84 2.68 -13.51
N SER A 25 9.15 2.78 -12.38
CA SER A 25 8.15 3.84 -12.15
C SER A 25 8.70 5.21 -12.52
N LYS A 26 7.92 6.01 -13.25
CA LYS A 26 8.26 7.31 -13.86
C LYS A 26 9.19 7.24 -15.08
N HIS A 27 9.62 6.06 -15.51
CA HIS A 27 10.53 5.84 -16.66
C HIS A 27 10.00 4.72 -17.58
N GLU A 28 8.69 4.74 -17.85
CA GLU A 28 7.98 3.70 -18.62
C GLU A 28 7.99 3.96 -20.14
N GLU A 29 8.73 4.95 -20.64
CA GLU A 29 8.69 5.39 -22.04
C GLU A 29 8.88 4.22 -23.02
N ARG A 30 9.81 3.28 -22.72
CA ARG A 30 10.05 2.10 -23.56
C ARG A 30 8.88 1.12 -23.56
N MET A 31 8.21 0.98 -22.40
CA MET A 31 7.02 0.12 -22.31
C MET A 31 5.85 0.73 -23.07
N ILE A 32 5.66 2.05 -22.98
CA ILE A 32 4.65 2.80 -23.74
C ILE A 32 4.89 2.61 -25.26
N GLU A 33 6.13 2.79 -25.72
CA GLU A 33 6.50 2.57 -27.13
C GLU A 33 6.23 1.13 -27.57
N TYR A 34 6.56 0.15 -26.73
CA TYR A 34 6.30 -1.26 -27.00
C TYR A 34 4.80 -1.55 -27.15
N LEU A 35 3.95 -1.05 -26.24
CA LEU A 35 2.50 -1.22 -26.27
C LEU A 35 1.88 -0.56 -27.51
N GLN A 36 2.33 0.64 -27.87
CA GLN A 36 1.90 1.35 -29.07
C GLN A 36 2.24 0.57 -30.35
N GLU A 37 3.47 0.06 -30.45
CA GLU A 37 3.90 -0.73 -31.61
C GLU A 37 3.18 -2.08 -31.65
N PHE A 38 2.94 -2.71 -30.49
CA PHE A 38 2.17 -3.95 -30.39
C PHE A 38 0.76 -3.76 -30.96
N GLY A 39 0.01 -2.77 -30.46
CA GLY A 39 -1.35 -2.51 -30.95
C GLY A 39 -1.39 -2.18 -32.44
N LYS A 40 -0.46 -1.35 -32.89
CA LYS A 40 -0.33 -0.97 -34.33
C LYS A 40 0.01 -2.16 -35.22
N SER A 41 0.91 -3.04 -34.80
CA SER A 41 1.31 -4.21 -35.58
C SER A 41 0.17 -5.22 -35.77
N HIS A 42 -0.77 -5.27 -34.80
CA HIS A 42 -1.97 -6.09 -34.85
C HIS A 42 -3.17 -5.37 -35.56
N GLY A 43 -3.01 -4.10 -35.93
CA GLY A 43 -4.08 -3.30 -36.55
C GLY A 43 -5.19 -2.88 -35.58
N PHE A 44 -4.91 -2.86 -34.27
CA PHE A 44 -5.84 -2.44 -33.24
C PHE A 44 -5.85 -0.92 -33.06
N GLU A 45 -7.02 -0.35 -32.69
CA GLU A 45 -7.11 1.03 -32.25
C GLU A 45 -6.30 1.17 -30.95
N THR A 46 -5.30 2.05 -30.97
CA THR A 46 -4.40 2.26 -29.84
C THR A 46 -4.31 3.75 -29.54
N GLU A 47 -4.53 4.11 -28.29
CA GLU A 47 -4.54 5.49 -27.82
C GLU A 47 -3.62 5.63 -26.60
N THR A 48 -2.93 6.76 -26.50
CA THR A 48 -2.13 7.12 -25.32
C THR A 48 -2.61 8.47 -24.82
N ASP A 49 -2.92 8.56 -23.53
CA ASP A 49 -3.36 9.82 -22.92
C ASP A 49 -2.18 10.76 -22.60
N GLU A 50 -2.50 11.96 -22.08
CA GLU A 50 -1.51 12.98 -21.75
C GLU A 50 -0.58 12.56 -20.59
N THR A 51 -1.01 11.59 -19.76
CA THR A 51 -0.23 11.05 -18.66
C THR A 51 0.64 9.87 -19.05
N GLY A 52 0.40 9.29 -20.23
CA GLY A 52 1.15 8.16 -20.75
C GLY A 52 0.48 6.80 -20.51
N ASN A 53 -0.78 6.76 -20.06
CA ASN A 53 -1.56 5.53 -20.06
C ASN A 53 -1.83 5.08 -21.49
N VAL A 54 -1.83 3.78 -21.74
CA VAL A 54 -2.08 3.22 -23.07
C VAL A 54 -3.36 2.38 -23.01
N VAL A 55 -4.22 2.53 -24.01
CA VAL A 55 -5.35 1.63 -24.26
C VAL A 55 -5.25 1.01 -25.62
N ILE A 56 -5.43 -0.31 -25.70
CA ILE A 56 -5.49 -1.09 -26.95
C ILE A 56 -6.87 -1.71 -27.03
N ARG A 57 -7.61 -1.41 -28.13
CA ARG A 57 -9.00 -1.85 -28.32
C ARG A 57 -9.07 -2.96 -29.34
N LYS A 58 -9.59 -4.12 -28.93
CA LYS A 58 -9.82 -5.29 -29.80
C LYS A 58 -11.31 -5.44 -30.06
N PRO A 59 -11.73 -5.48 -31.36
CA PRO A 59 -13.13 -5.73 -31.70
C PRO A 59 -13.62 -7.08 -31.19
N ALA A 60 -14.91 -7.20 -30.93
CA ALA A 60 -15.54 -8.45 -30.54
C ALA A 60 -15.29 -9.57 -31.57
N THR A 61 -15.21 -10.80 -31.09
CA THR A 61 -15.25 -11.99 -31.97
C THR A 61 -16.65 -12.20 -32.50
N LYS A 62 -16.72 -12.91 -33.65
CA LYS A 62 -17.99 -13.14 -34.36
C LYS A 62 -19.04 -13.77 -33.45
N GLY A 63 -20.19 -13.10 -33.31
CA GLY A 63 -21.33 -13.53 -32.51
C GLY A 63 -21.36 -12.89 -31.11
N HIS A 64 -20.34 -12.12 -30.73
CA HIS A 64 -20.24 -11.42 -29.44
C HIS A 64 -20.28 -9.89 -29.58
N GLU A 65 -20.72 -9.36 -30.72
CA GLU A 65 -20.68 -7.92 -31.03
C GLU A 65 -21.63 -7.09 -30.16
N ASN A 66 -22.64 -7.74 -29.55
CA ASN A 66 -23.60 -7.09 -28.65
C ASN A 66 -23.30 -7.29 -27.16
N ALA A 67 -22.21 -7.97 -26.81
CA ALA A 67 -21.77 -8.12 -25.44
C ALA A 67 -21.27 -6.75 -24.88
N PRO A 68 -21.33 -6.53 -23.57
CA PRO A 68 -20.79 -5.32 -22.97
C PRO A 68 -19.27 -5.22 -23.25
N THR A 69 -18.77 -4.00 -23.40
CA THR A 69 -17.33 -3.80 -23.53
C THR A 69 -16.66 -4.06 -22.20
N LEU A 70 -15.74 -5.02 -22.19
CA LEU A 70 -14.92 -5.35 -21.01
C LEU A 70 -13.59 -4.64 -21.08
N ILE A 71 -13.22 -3.98 -19.98
CA ILE A 71 -11.90 -3.41 -19.75
C ILE A 71 -11.10 -4.44 -18.94
N LEU A 72 -9.91 -4.78 -19.41
CA LEU A 72 -8.85 -5.42 -18.65
C LEU A 72 -7.84 -4.33 -18.28
N GLN A 73 -7.35 -4.32 -17.05
CA GLN A 73 -6.48 -3.24 -16.61
C GLN A 73 -5.36 -3.79 -15.72
N SER A 74 -4.15 -3.29 -15.98
CA SER A 74 -2.92 -3.55 -15.25
C SER A 74 -2.02 -2.32 -15.25
N HIS A 75 -1.03 -2.24 -14.35
CA HIS A 75 -0.02 -1.19 -14.42
C HIS A 75 1.26 -1.68 -15.12
N MET A 76 1.89 -0.78 -15.86
CA MET A 76 3.04 -1.14 -16.72
C MET A 76 4.40 -0.93 -16.05
N ASP A 77 4.47 -0.17 -14.96
CA ASP A 77 5.70 0.07 -14.20
C ASP A 77 6.04 -1.08 -13.26
N MET A 78 7.11 -0.97 -12.53
CA MET A 78 7.52 -1.91 -11.49
C MET A 78 8.40 -1.22 -10.44
N VAL A 79 8.35 -1.70 -9.20
CA VAL A 79 9.30 -1.35 -8.14
C VAL A 79 10.68 -1.91 -8.49
N CYS A 80 11.70 -1.08 -8.31
CA CYS A 80 13.10 -1.41 -8.61
C CYS A 80 13.91 -1.58 -7.32
N ASP A 81 14.05 -2.81 -6.86
CA ASP A 81 14.92 -3.17 -5.74
C ASP A 81 15.84 -4.33 -6.10
N LYS A 82 17.04 -4.37 -5.52
CA LYS A 82 18.03 -5.39 -5.79
C LYS A 82 18.90 -5.70 -4.57
N LEU A 83 19.46 -6.89 -4.53
CA LEU A 83 20.48 -7.24 -3.55
C LEU A 83 21.70 -6.33 -3.68
N VAL A 84 22.31 -5.98 -2.54
CA VAL A 84 23.42 -5.00 -2.46
C VAL A 84 24.60 -5.39 -3.34
N ASP A 85 24.89 -6.69 -3.47
CA ASP A 85 26.06 -7.21 -4.17
C ASP A 85 25.81 -7.47 -5.67
N ILE A 86 24.63 -7.12 -6.21
CA ILE A 86 24.29 -7.30 -7.62
C ILE A 86 24.60 -6.01 -8.41
N ASP A 87 25.41 -6.15 -9.46
CA ASP A 87 25.58 -5.10 -10.46
C ASP A 87 24.45 -5.21 -11.50
N PHE A 88 23.45 -4.35 -11.39
CA PHE A 88 22.25 -4.33 -12.22
C PHE A 88 21.72 -2.90 -12.34
N ASN A 89 21.32 -2.50 -13.53
CA ASN A 89 20.76 -1.19 -13.81
C ASN A 89 19.35 -1.33 -14.39
N PHE A 90 18.32 -1.04 -13.59
CA PHE A 90 16.91 -1.13 -13.99
C PHE A 90 16.52 -0.25 -15.18
N HIS A 91 17.34 0.73 -15.58
CA HIS A 91 17.09 1.56 -16.75
C HIS A 91 17.61 0.94 -18.07
N THR A 92 18.44 -0.10 -17.98
CA THR A 92 19.10 -0.68 -19.17
C THR A 92 19.04 -2.18 -19.27
N ASP A 93 19.03 -2.89 -18.14
CA ASP A 93 19.23 -4.32 -18.08
C ASP A 93 17.91 -5.08 -18.01
N PRO A 94 17.77 -6.20 -18.74
CA PRO A 94 16.57 -7.05 -18.69
C PRO A 94 16.53 -7.86 -17.38
N ILE A 95 15.34 -8.08 -16.86
CA ILE A 95 15.12 -8.93 -15.68
C ILE A 95 15.42 -10.40 -16.03
N GLN A 96 16.33 -11.01 -15.28
CA GLN A 96 16.73 -12.40 -15.48
C GLN A 96 15.95 -13.33 -14.58
N THR A 97 15.02 -14.08 -15.16
CA THR A 97 14.15 -15.01 -14.42
C THR A 97 14.71 -16.42 -14.33
N TYR A 98 14.31 -17.14 -13.29
CA TYR A 98 14.54 -18.59 -13.14
C TYR A 98 13.37 -19.24 -12.39
N VAL A 99 13.20 -20.55 -12.60
CA VAL A 99 12.17 -21.34 -11.93
C VAL A 99 12.76 -22.09 -10.76
N ASP A 100 12.10 -22.00 -9.60
CA ASP A 100 12.40 -22.80 -8.41
C ASP A 100 11.11 -23.47 -7.91
N GLY A 101 10.99 -24.78 -8.15
CA GLY A 101 9.78 -25.54 -7.89
C GLY A 101 8.58 -25.00 -8.69
N GLU A 102 7.55 -24.53 -8.01
CA GLU A 102 6.35 -23.94 -8.60
C GLU A 102 6.42 -22.41 -8.69
N TRP A 103 7.58 -21.81 -8.40
CA TRP A 103 7.76 -20.37 -8.36
C TRP A 103 8.67 -19.87 -9.49
N LEU A 104 8.27 -18.77 -10.11
CA LEU A 104 9.12 -17.96 -10.96
C LEU A 104 9.72 -16.82 -10.14
N ASN A 105 11.03 -16.64 -10.22
CA ASN A 105 11.81 -15.67 -9.46
C ASN A 105 12.72 -14.87 -10.39
N ALA A 106 13.30 -13.76 -9.88
CA ALA A 106 14.37 -13.02 -10.52
C ALA A 106 15.73 -13.23 -9.83
N LYS A 107 16.82 -13.06 -10.57
CA LYS A 107 18.19 -13.26 -10.06
C LYS A 107 18.70 -12.03 -9.30
N GLY A 108 18.25 -11.89 -8.05
CA GLY A 108 18.71 -10.85 -7.13
C GLY A 108 18.13 -9.47 -7.38
N THR A 109 17.07 -9.37 -8.16
CA THR A 109 16.28 -8.15 -8.38
C THR A 109 14.81 -8.45 -8.10
N THR A 110 13.97 -7.41 -7.96
CA THR A 110 12.52 -7.55 -8.13
C THR A 110 12.21 -8.25 -9.45
N LEU A 111 11.15 -9.06 -9.47
CA LEU A 111 10.71 -9.82 -10.65
C LEU A 111 9.87 -8.96 -11.60
N GLY A 112 9.13 -7.98 -11.04
CA GLY A 112 8.17 -7.17 -11.75
C GLY A 112 6.96 -7.97 -12.25
N ALA A 113 6.58 -9.02 -11.53
CA ALA A 113 5.33 -9.72 -11.78
C ALA A 113 4.13 -8.91 -11.31
N ASP A 114 4.33 -8.06 -10.35
CA ASP A 114 3.48 -6.97 -9.94
C ASP A 114 3.77 -5.75 -10.85
N ASP A 115 2.87 -5.30 -11.75
CA ASP A 115 1.75 -6.03 -12.36
C ASP A 115 2.06 -6.44 -13.81
N GLY A 116 3.35 -6.74 -14.07
CA GLY A 116 3.78 -7.23 -15.39
C GLY A 116 3.11 -8.53 -15.83
N ILE A 117 2.60 -9.33 -14.87
CA ILE A 117 1.85 -10.55 -15.23
C ILE A 117 0.44 -10.21 -15.72
N GLY A 118 -0.21 -9.18 -15.15
CA GLY A 118 -1.46 -8.63 -15.67
C GLY A 118 -1.28 -8.09 -17.08
N CYS A 119 -0.24 -7.28 -17.30
CA CYS A 119 0.14 -6.83 -18.66
C CYS A 119 0.33 -8.01 -19.62
N ALA A 120 1.01 -9.08 -19.19
CA ALA A 120 1.26 -10.26 -20.02
C ALA A 120 -0.04 -11.02 -20.36
N ILE A 121 -0.98 -11.12 -19.43
CA ILE A 121 -2.30 -11.71 -19.67
C ILE A 121 -3.07 -10.90 -20.73
N GLU A 122 -3.12 -9.59 -20.60
CA GLU A 122 -3.77 -8.70 -21.55
C GLU A 122 -3.15 -8.82 -22.96
N LEU A 123 -1.83 -8.78 -23.07
CA LEU A 123 -1.12 -8.94 -24.33
C LEU A 123 -1.34 -10.33 -24.97
N ALA A 124 -1.41 -11.39 -24.15
CA ALA A 124 -1.69 -12.74 -24.63
C ALA A 124 -3.12 -12.87 -25.20
N ILE A 125 -4.11 -12.17 -24.61
CA ILE A 125 -5.48 -12.10 -25.12
C ILE A 125 -5.52 -11.29 -26.43
N LEU A 126 -4.82 -10.16 -26.48
CA LEU A 126 -4.73 -9.34 -27.69
C LEU A 126 -4.09 -10.10 -28.86
N ASP A 127 -3.05 -10.88 -28.59
CA ASP A 127 -2.31 -11.70 -29.62
C ASP A 127 -3.06 -12.98 -30.04
N SER A 128 -4.24 -13.27 -29.48
CA SER A 128 -4.96 -14.52 -29.72
C SER A 128 -6.12 -14.33 -30.69
N ASP A 129 -6.26 -15.22 -31.66
CA ASP A 129 -7.38 -15.25 -32.60
C ASP A 129 -8.43 -16.33 -32.26
N ASP A 130 -8.16 -17.17 -31.30
CA ASP A 130 -8.96 -18.36 -30.91
C ASP A 130 -9.76 -18.18 -29.60
N ILE A 131 -9.74 -16.99 -29.02
CA ILE A 131 -10.48 -16.66 -27.79
C ILE A 131 -11.77 -15.94 -28.15
N GLU A 132 -12.93 -16.49 -27.66
CA GLU A 132 -14.24 -15.85 -27.81
C GLU A 132 -14.40 -14.72 -26.78
N HIS A 133 -14.73 -13.51 -27.23
CA HIS A 133 -14.91 -12.33 -26.37
C HIS A 133 -15.79 -11.25 -27.01
N GLY A 134 -16.44 -10.43 -26.18
CA GLY A 134 -17.05 -9.16 -26.58
C GLY A 134 -16.01 -8.11 -26.97
N PRO A 135 -16.40 -6.85 -27.20
CA PRO A 135 -15.44 -5.78 -27.39
C PRO A 135 -14.52 -5.66 -26.15
N LEU A 136 -13.20 -5.52 -26.37
CA LEU A 136 -12.21 -5.41 -25.31
C LEU A 136 -11.47 -4.07 -25.34
N GLU A 137 -11.18 -3.52 -24.17
CA GLU A 137 -10.20 -2.47 -23.93
C GLU A 137 -9.13 -3.02 -22.97
N CYS A 138 -7.88 -3.12 -23.41
CA CYS A 138 -6.74 -3.42 -22.53
C CYS A 138 -6.07 -2.12 -22.16
N VAL A 139 -6.08 -1.79 -20.87
CA VAL A 139 -5.65 -0.50 -20.32
C VAL A 139 -4.43 -0.68 -19.43
N PHE A 140 -3.34 -0.07 -19.83
CA PHE A 140 -2.06 -0.12 -19.15
C PHE A 140 -1.78 1.24 -18.53
N THR A 141 -1.80 1.31 -17.20
CA THR A 141 -1.51 2.55 -16.45
C THR A 141 -0.03 2.67 -16.15
N ARG A 142 0.44 3.90 -15.95
CA ARG A 142 1.82 4.19 -15.57
C ARG A 142 1.93 4.69 -14.14
N ASP A 143 3.14 4.54 -13.54
CA ASP A 143 3.53 5.10 -12.23
C ASP A 143 2.49 4.80 -11.14
N GLU A 144 2.03 3.55 -11.06
CA GLU A 144 1.15 3.07 -9.99
C GLU A 144 1.91 3.08 -8.67
N GLU A 145 3.08 2.45 -8.66
CA GLU A 145 3.89 2.06 -7.51
C GLU A 145 4.45 3.23 -6.67
N THR A 146 4.51 4.42 -7.24
CA THR A 146 5.04 5.57 -6.50
C THR A 146 3.99 6.63 -6.19
N SER A 147 3.04 6.86 -7.08
CA SER A 147 2.12 8.01 -6.94
C SER A 147 0.77 7.82 -7.61
N LEU A 148 0.44 6.67 -8.20
CA LEU A 148 -0.81 6.43 -8.96
C LEU A 148 -1.02 7.48 -10.09
N THR A 149 0.09 8.05 -10.63
CA THR A 149 0.05 9.25 -11.50
C THR A 149 -0.76 8.99 -12.76
N GLY A 150 -0.66 7.79 -13.34
CA GLY A 150 -1.41 7.39 -14.51
C GLY A 150 -2.92 7.44 -14.27
N ALA A 151 -3.39 6.71 -13.27
CA ALA A 151 -4.80 6.68 -12.92
C ALA A 151 -5.31 8.05 -12.43
N MET A 152 -4.51 8.80 -11.66
CA MET A 152 -4.85 10.18 -11.24
C MET A 152 -5.01 11.14 -12.41
N GLY A 153 -4.19 11.03 -13.43
CA GLY A 153 -4.21 11.92 -14.58
C GLY A 153 -5.18 11.51 -15.68
N MET A 154 -5.67 10.25 -15.66
CA MET A 154 -6.60 9.73 -16.66
C MET A 154 -7.87 10.58 -16.73
N LYS A 155 -8.25 11.02 -17.92
CA LYS A 155 -9.47 11.81 -18.16
C LYS A 155 -10.67 10.91 -18.40
N ALA A 156 -11.86 11.39 -18.01
CA ALA A 156 -13.12 10.72 -18.34
C ALA A 156 -13.27 10.55 -19.86
N GLY A 157 -13.66 9.35 -20.30
CA GLY A 157 -13.83 8.98 -21.72
C GLY A 157 -12.59 8.35 -22.37
N PHE A 158 -11.45 8.23 -21.67
CA PHE A 158 -10.32 7.42 -22.12
C PHE A 158 -10.71 5.93 -22.16
N MET A 159 -11.29 5.41 -21.07
CA MET A 159 -11.98 4.13 -21.08
C MET A 159 -13.43 4.32 -21.52
N LYS A 160 -13.96 3.40 -22.33
CA LYS A 160 -15.32 3.44 -22.89
C LYS A 160 -16.17 2.26 -22.46
N GLY A 161 -15.56 1.24 -21.84
CA GLY A 161 -16.23 0.04 -21.35
C GLY A 161 -17.10 0.28 -20.12
N ASP A 162 -18.05 -0.64 -19.90
CA ASP A 162 -19.00 -0.62 -18.79
C ASP A 162 -18.58 -1.54 -17.62
N MET A 163 -17.65 -2.45 -17.86
CA MET A 163 -17.16 -3.42 -16.91
C MET A 163 -15.62 -3.43 -16.92
N LEU A 164 -14.99 -3.57 -15.74
CA LEU A 164 -13.55 -3.58 -15.61
C LEU A 164 -13.08 -4.72 -14.70
N ILE A 165 -12.11 -5.48 -15.19
CA ILE A 165 -11.30 -6.41 -14.38
C ILE A 165 -9.90 -5.83 -14.23
N ASN A 166 -9.56 -5.45 -13.00
CA ASN A 166 -8.19 -5.11 -12.62
C ASN A 166 -7.44 -6.41 -12.31
N LEU A 167 -6.23 -6.57 -12.82
CA LEU A 167 -5.42 -7.80 -12.73
C LEU A 167 -4.32 -7.73 -11.67
N ASP A 168 -4.31 -6.67 -10.90
CA ASP A 168 -3.29 -6.25 -9.94
C ASP A 168 -3.53 -6.78 -8.51
N SER A 169 -4.03 -8.01 -8.38
CA SER A 169 -4.22 -8.68 -7.09
C SER A 169 -3.27 -9.86 -6.93
N GLU A 170 -2.79 -10.07 -5.71
CA GLU A 170 -1.66 -10.94 -5.40
C GLU A 170 -2.04 -12.30 -4.78
N ASP A 171 -3.34 -12.62 -4.71
CA ASP A 171 -3.83 -13.86 -4.10
C ASP A 171 -4.89 -14.54 -4.99
N GLU A 172 -4.52 -15.64 -5.63
CA GLU A 172 -5.47 -16.47 -6.38
C GLU A 172 -6.63 -16.95 -5.49
N GLY A 173 -7.84 -16.95 -6.03
CA GLY A 173 -9.05 -17.34 -5.31
C GLY A 173 -9.68 -16.24 -4.47
N GLN A 174 -9.14 -15.03 -4.53
CA GLN A 174 -9.73 -13.83 -3.94
C GLN A 174 -10.25 -12.91 -5.04
N ILE A 175 -11.42 -12.33 -4.82
CA ILE A 175 -12.05 -11.33 -5.70
C ILE A 175 -12.30 -10.09 -4.87
N PHE A 176 -11.58 -9.02 -5.18
CA PHE A 176 -11.79 -7.74 -4.51
C PHE A 176 -12.91 -6.96 -5.20
N ILE A 177 -13.77 -6.34 -4.38
CA ILE A 177 -14.95 -5.58 -4.81
C ILE A 177 -15.05 -4.20 -4.13
N SER A 178 -14.04 -3.83 -3.37
CA SER A 178 -13.97 -2.57 -2.63
C SER A 178 -12.55 -2.29 -2.17
N CYS A 179 -12.16 -1.03 -2.12
CA CYS A 179 -10.90 -0.61 -1.50
C CYS A 179 -11.06 0.68 -0.69
N ALA A 180 -10.16 0.91 0.26
CA ALA A 180 -10.14 2.16 1.01
C ALA A 180 -9.51 3.30 0.20
N GLY A 181 -10.05 4.49 0.37
CA GLY A 181 -9.35 5.73 0.07
C GLY A 181 -8.35 6.08 1.17
N GLY A 182 -7.43 6.99 0.89
CA GLY A 182 -6.40 7.38 1.83
C GLY A 182 -5.99 8.84 1.74
N LYS A 183 -5.58 9.40 2.88
CA LYS A 183 -4.95 10.72 3.00
C LYS A 183 -3.77 10.65 3.95
N THR A 184 -2.80 11.53 3.71
CA THR A 184 -1.65 11.71 4.60
C THR A 184 -1.69 13.09 5.21
N THR A 185 -1.58 13.16 6.54
CA THR A 185 -1.46 14.39 7.30
C THR A 185 -0.02 14.54 7.77
N SER A 186 0.63 15.63 7.36
CA SER A 186 1.98 16.01 7.79
C SER A 186 1.88 17.21 8.72
N ALA A 187 2.52 17.14 9.88
CA ALA A 187 2.54 18.22 10.84
C ALA A 187 3.98 18.60 11.20
N ARG A 188 4.25 19.89 11.27
CA ARG A 188 5.53 20.48 11.65
C ARG A 188 5.36 21.25 12.95
N PHE A 189 5.93 20.71 14.02
CA PHE A 189 5.92 21.33 15.35
C PHE A 189 7.24 22.05 15.57
N THR A 190 7.23 23.37 15.57
CA THR A 190 8.42 24.24 15.68
C THR A 190 8.62 24.75 17.11
N PHE A 191 9.87 24.92 17.52
CA PHE A 191 10.27 25.44 18.82
C PHE A 191 11.69 26.03 18.76
N GLU A 192 12.03 26.87 19.72
CA GLU A 192 13.40 27.28 19.95
C GLU A 192 13.99 26.44 21.10
N ARG A 193 15.11 25.76 20.87
CA ARG A 193 15.76 24.98 21.90
C ARG A 193 16.33 25.85 23.00
N GLU A 194 16.34 25.33 24.21
CA GLU A 194 16.98 25.94 25.36
C GLU A 194 18.00 24.96 26.00
N ALA A 195 18.97 25.50 26.71
CA ALA A 195 19.84 24.68 27.55
C ALA A 195 18.98 23.97 28.62
N ALA A 196 19.27 22.72 28.94
CA ALA A 196 18.58 22.06 30.03
C ALA A 196 18.79 22.83 31.36
N PRO A 197 17.75 22.97 32.18
CA PRO A 197 17.91 23.58 33.53
C PRO A 197 19.00 22.86 34.33
N GLU A 198 19.66 23.60 35.19
CA GLU A 198 20.69 23.04 36.09
C GLU A 198 20.09 21.93 36.94
N GLY A 199 20.82 20.82 37.15
CA GLY A 199 20.40 19.68 37.93
C GLY A 199 19.51 18.67 37.18
N MET A 200 19.31 18.84 35.85
CA MET A 200 18.65 17.85 35.00
C MET A 200 19.60 16.70 34.64
N PHE A 201 19.00 15.51 34.50
CA PHE A 201 19.67 14.29 34.05
C PHE A 201 19.03 13.78 32.76
N PHE A 202 19.86 13.47 31.75
CA PHE A 202 19.36 13.00 30.47
C PHE A 202 19.23 11.48 30.42
N ILE A 203 18.10 11.04 29.91
CA ILE A 203 17.73 9.65 29.76
C ILE A 203 17.38 9.39 28.29
N THR A 204 17.86 8.26 27.77
CA THR A 204 17.37 7.69 26.52
C THR A 204 16.54 6.46 26.80
N ALA A 205 15.40 6.33 26.09
CA ALA A 205 14.57 5.13 26.12
C ALA A 205 14.24 4.71 24.70
N SER A 206 14.14 3.40 24.46
CA SER A 206 13.82 2.88 23.12
C SER A 206 13.01 1.60 23.19
N VAL A 207 12.24 1.36 22.13
CA VAL A 207 11.54 0.11 21.81
C VAL A 207 11.99 -0.36 20.45
N LYS A 208 12.23 -1.68 20.29
CA LYS A 208 12.61 -2.36 19.06
C LYS A 208 11.96 -3.73 18.97
N GLY A 209 12.10 -4.40 17.82
CA GLY A 209 11.64 -5.78 17.65
C GLY A 209 10.14 -5.93 17.47
N LEU A 210 9.38 -4.84 17.32
CA LEU A 210 7.97 -4.92 16.95
C LEU A 210 7.82 -5.42 15.51
N LYS A 211 6.73 -6.13 15.22
CA LYS A 211 6.46 -6.67 13.87
C LYS A 211 6.30 -5.58 12.82
N GLY A 212 5.65 -4.47 13.19
CA GLY A 212 5.26 -3.47 12.21
C GLY A 212 4.25 -4.03 11.21
N GLY A 213 4.24 -3.54 9.98
CA GLY A 213 3.40 -4.00 8.88
C GLY A 213 2.73 -2.87 8.13
N HIS A 214 1.87 -3.22 7.16
CA HIS A 214 1.15 -2.25 6.35
C HIS A 214 0.09 -1.51 7.15
N SER A 215 0.02 -0.17 7.01
CA SER A 215 -0.91 0.68 7.77
C SER A 215 -2.40 0.47 7.43
N GLY A 216 -2.70 -0.25 6.37
CA GLY A 216 -4.04 -0.69 6.00
C GLY A 216 -4.30 -2.13 6.46
N ASP A 217 -3.70 -3.10 5.80
CA ASP A 217 -4.00 -4.53 5.95
C ASP A 217 -3.64 -5.12 7.32
N ASP A 218 -2.73 -4.48 8.04
CA ASP A 218 -2.30 -4.96 9.35
C ASP A 218 -2.84 -4.12 10.51
N ILE A 219 -3.57 -3.03 10.26
CA ILE A 219 -3.99 -2.08 11.29
C ILE A 219 -4.95 -2.70 12.33
N ASN A 220 -5.76 -3.69 11.93
CA ASN A 220 -6.67 -4.42 12.80
C ASN A 220 -6.04 -5.63 13.50
N LYS A 221 -4.77 -5.95 13.22
CA LYS A 221 -4.08 -7.11 13.81
C LYS A 221 -3.48 -6.83 15.19
N LYS A 222 -3.87 -5.71 15.81
CA LYS A 222 -3.38 -5.27 17.14
C LYS A 222 -1.84 -5.24 17.24
N ARG A 223 -1.15 -4.89 16.17
CA ARG A 223 0.29 -4.66 16.22
C ARG A 223 0.59 -3.38 16.98
N ALA A 224 1.63 -3.42 17.79
CA ALA A 224 2.03 -2.27 18.58
C ALA A 224 2.66 -1.18 17.68
N ASN A 225 2.37 0.08 18.01
CA ASN A 225 2.96 1.26 17.38
C ASN A 225 3.99 1.86 18.33
N ALA A 226 5.28 1.86 17.92
CA ALA A 226 6.39 2.35 18.75
C ALA A 226 6.21 3.81 19.20
N ILE A 227 5.63 4.67 18.35
CA ILE A 227 5.35 6.07 18.65
C ILE A 227 4.38 6.17 19.83
N LYS A 228 3.29 5.39 19.78
CA LYS A 228 2.25 5.42 20.82
C LYS A 228 2.75 4.83 22.15
N ILE A 229 3.60 3.80 22.12
CA ILE A 229 4.24 3.25 23.31
C ILE A 229 5.10 4.33 24.00
N LEU A 230 6.01 4.97 23.24
CA LEU A 230 6.92 5.96 23.79
C LEU A 230 6.19 7.24 24.26
N ALA A 231 5.19 7.69 23.52
CA ALA A 231 4.34 8.82 23.89
C ALA A 231 3.59 8.55 25.20
N ARG A 232 3.03 7.34 25.37
CA ARG A 232 2.33 6.89 26.58
C ARG A 232 3.24 6.91 27.82
N PHE A 233 4.51 6.53 27.67
CA PHE A 233 5.48 6.64 28.75
C PHE A 233 5.76 8.10 29.12
N LEU A 234 6.13 8.92 28.14
CA LEU A 234 6.41 10.35 28.38
C LEU A 234 5.21 11.07 29.01
N TYR A 235 3.99 10.76 28.55
CA TYR A 235 2.78 11.34 29.12
C TYR A 235 2.62 11.03 30.61
N LYS A 236 2.87 9.79 31.03
CA LYS A 236 2.81 9.40 32.45
C LYS A 236 3.87 10.10 33.29
N GLU A 237 5.08 10.24 32.79
CA GLU A 237 6.18 10.84 33.51
C GLU A 237 6.07 12.36 33.63
N GLN A 238 5.60 13.06 32.58
CA GLN A 238 5.40 14.52 32.64
C GLN A 238 4.32 14.96 33.67
N GLU A 239 3.39 14.07 34.03
CA GLU A 239 2.37 14.36 35.04
C GLU A 239 2.94 14.24 36.49
N LYS A 240 4.10 13.59 36.67
CA LYS A 240 4.74 13.37 37.97
C LYS A 240 5.88 14.36 38.26
N MET A 241 6.59 14.77 37.21
CA MET A 241 7.83 15.54 37.35
C MET A 241 8.06 16.55 36.22
N ASP A 242 9.01 17.46 36.42
CA ASP A 242 9.45 18.37 35.36
C ASP A 242 10.24 17.60 34.30
N LEU A 243 9.58 17.25 33.18
CA LEU A 243 10.16 16.53 32.07
C LEU A 243 10.35 17.48 30.89
N ARG A 244 11.53 17.41 30.24
CA ARG A 244 11.87 18.16 29.05
C ARG A 244 12.28 17.21 27.95
N LEU A 245 11.55 17.23 26.85
CA LEU A 245 11.89 16.43 25.68
C LEU A 245 13.13 17.00 24.98
N ALA A 246 14.04 16.13 24.54
CA ALA A 246 15.17 16.50 23.69
C ALA A 246 15.03 15.94 22.28
N GLN A 247 14.60 14.67 22.15
CA GLN A 247 14.41 14.02 20.85
C GLN A 247 13.27 13.00 20.91
N PHE A 248 12.58 12.82 19.77
CA PHE A 248 11.65 11.73 19.53
C PHE A 248 11.83 11.28 18.08
N ASN A 249 12.27 10.03 17.88
CA ASN A 249 12.52 9.48 16.53
C ASN A 249 11.92 8.09 16.43
N SER A 250 10.98 7.89 15.50
CA SER A 250 10.32 6.62 15.26
C SER A 250 9.62 6.63 13.90
N GLY A 251 9.59 5.47 13.23
CA GLY A 251 8.94 5.31 11.93
C GLY A 251 9.68 6.04 10.80
N LYS A 252 9.42 5.62 9.56
CA LYS A 252 10.04 6.21 8.35
C LYS A 252 9.06 6.34 7.20
N LEU A 253 8.19 5.33 7.00
CA LEU A 253 7.28 5.24 5.87
C LEU A 253 5.86 5.59 6.30
N HIS A 254 5.16 6.39 5.50
CA HIS A 254 3.79 6.82 5.80
C HIS A 254 2.78 5.66 5.81
N ASN A 255 3.04 4.60 5.04
CA ASN A 255 2.18 3.43 4.91
C ASN A 255 2.59 2.23 5.79
N ALA A 256 3.50 2.43 6.75
CA ALA A 256 3.95 1.38 7.66
C ALA A 256 3.63 1.69 9.12
N ILE A 257 3.33 0.65 9.91
CA ILE A 257 3.21 0.74 11.38
C ILE A 257 4.62 0.80 11.97
N PRO A 258 4.97 1.84 12.74
CA PRO A 258 6.30 2.00 13.33
C PRO A 258 6.69 0.83 14.24
N ARG A 259 7.76 0.12 13.90
CA ARG A 259 8.24 -1.07 14.61
C ARG A 259 9.40 -0.81 15.57
N ASP A 260 9.96 0.38 15.52
CA ASP A 260 11.04 0.81 16.41
C ASP A 260 10.95 2.31 16.71
N GLY A 261 11.56 2.75 17.79
CA GLY A 261 11.63 4.15 18.13
C GLY A 261 12.51 4.42 19.34
N SER A 262 12.95 5.67 19.45
CA SER A 262 13.73 6.17 20.58
C SER A 262 13.34 7.59 20.97
N ILE A 263 13.48 7.88 22.25
CA ILE A 263 13.30 9.20 22.85
C ILE A 263 14.51 9.58 23.69
N VAL A 264 14.81 10.86 23.73
CA VAL A 264 15.75 11.46 24.69
C VAL A 264 15.02 12.55 25.43
N PHE A 265 15.08 12.53 26.76
CA PHE A 265 14.42 13.49 27.62
C PHE A 265 15.26 13.77 28.88
N ALA A 266 15.01 14.88 29.51
CA ALA A 266 15.66 15.28 30.76
C ALA A 266 14.63 15.37 31.90
N VAL A 267 15.03 14.92 33.10
CA VAL A 267 14.27 15.02 34.37
C VAL A 267 15.17 15.53 35.47
N PRO A 268 14.64 16.05 36.59
CA PRO A 268 15.48 16.35 37.74
C PRO A 268 16.32 15.15 38.16
N ALA A 269 17.59 15.33 38.44
CA ALA A 269 18.51 14.23 38.77
C ALA A 269 18.07 13.40 39.98
N SER A 270 17.28 13.99 40.91
CA SER A 270 16.64 13.29 42.04
C SER A 270 15.61 12.24 41.57
N GLU A 271 15.02 12.40 40.39
CA GLU A 271 13.96 11.52 39.88
C GLU A 271 14.47 10.36 39.02
N LYS A 272 15.79 10.28 38.79
CA LYS A 272 16.41 9.26 37.92
C LYS A 272 16.00 7.82 38.29
N GLU A 273 16.01 7.49 39.57
CA GLU A 273 15.66 6.13 40.02
C GLU A 273 14.15 5.89 39.97
N THR A 274 13.34 6.92 40.18
CA THR A 274 11.88 6.88 39.95
C THR A 274 11.55 6.53 38.53
N VAL A 275 12.16 7.24 37.55
CA VAL A 275 11.97 6.97 36.12
C VAL A 275 12.38 5.54 35.78
N ARG A 276 13.49 5.02 36.32
CA ARG A 276 13.93 3.65 36.07
C ARG A 276 12.94 2.61 36.63
N ALA A 277 12.41 2.82 37.81
CA ALA A 277 11.40 1.95 38.39
C ALA A 277 10.10 1.97 37.60
N ASP A 278 9.65 3.18 37.20
CA ASP A 278 8.45 3.37 36.39
C ASP A 278 8.58 2.77 35.03
N TRP A 279 9.76 2.86 34.37
CA TRP A 279 10.05 2.21 33.10
C TRP A 279 9.91 0.69 33.17
N ASN A 280 10.47 0.06 34.19
CA ASN A 280 10.39 -1.40 34.37
C ASN A 280 8.92 -1.87 34.52
N VAL A 281 8.12 -1.13 35.31
CA VAL A 281 6.69 -1.43 35.48
C VAL A 281 5.93 -1.18 34.16
N PHE A 282 6.25 -0.09 33.47
CA PHE A 282 5.63 0.27 32.22
C PHE A 282 5.88 -0.78 31.13
N THR A 283 7.14 -1.19 30.95
CA THR A 283 7.49 -2.18 29.92
C THR A 283 6.87 -3.54 30.19
N ALA A 284 6.84 -4.00 31.45
CA ALA A 284 6.15 -5.23 31.81
C ALA A 284 4.64 -5.21 31.48
N ASN A 285 3.98 -4.05 31.68
CA ASN A 285 2.58 -3.89 31.27
C ASN A 285 2.42 -3.91 29.73
N ILE A 286 3.35 -3.30 28.98
CA ILE A 286 3.30 -3.33 27.51
C ILE A 286 3.56 -4.76 26.99
N GLU A 287 4.51 -5.47 27.59
CA GLU A 287 4.77 -6.88 27.25
C GLU A 287 3.53 -7.75 27.48
N GLU A 288 2.82 -7.57 28.59
CA GLU A 288 1.56 -8.26 28.86
C GLU A 288 0.46 -7.87 27.86
N GLU A 289 0.32 -6.57 27.53
CA GLU A 289 -0.70 -6.04 26.62
C GLU A 289 -0.57 -6.61 25.19
N PHE A 290 0.67 -6.82 24.74
CA PHE A 290 0.97 -7.22 23.35
C PHE A 290 1.61 -8.62 23.23
N HIS A 291 1.65 -9.43 24.27
CA HIS A 291 2.37 -10.73 24.28
C HIS A 291 2.00 -11.69 23.14
N VAL A 292 0.77 -11.60 22.62
CA VAL A 292 0.30 -12.44 21.51
C VAL A 292 0.76 -11.92 20.15
N THR A 293 0.70 -10.60 19.99
CA THR A 293 0.96 -9.97 18.68
C THR A 293 2.41 -9.58 18.48
N GLU A 294 3.13 -9.34 19.57
CA GLU A 294 4.53 -8.87 19.58
C GLU A 294 5.41 -9.76 20.45
N PRO A 295 5.75 -10.99 20.04
CA PRO A 295 6.46 -11.96 20.89
C PRO A 295 7.93 -11.59 21.14
N VAL A 296 8.50 -10.63 20.37
CA VAL A 296 9.91 -10.25 20.44
C VAL A 296 10.04 -8.73 20.58
N MET A 297 9.64 -8.21 21.76
CA MET A 297 9.83 -6.79 22.08
C MET A 297 11.12 -6.59 22.88
N GLU A 298 11.87 -5.55 22.54
CA GLU A 298 13.08 -5.15 23.25
C GLU A 298 12.92 -3.72 23.75
N PHE A 299 13.03 -3.53 25.06
CA PHE A 299 12.98 -2.24 25.73
C PHE A 299 14.33 -1.89 26.33
N ASN A 300 14.83 -0.69 26.06
CA ASN A 300 16.07 -0.21 26.62
C ASN A 300 15.88 1.14 27.29
N LEU A 301 16.52 1.31 28.45
CA LEU A 301 16.63 2.57 29.15
C LEU A 301 18.09 2.80 29.56
N GLY A 302 18.61 3.98 29.24
CA GLY A 302 19.98 4.33 29.54
C GLY A 302 20.17 5.80 29.88
N SER A 303 21.35 6.15 30.38
CA SER A 303 21.79 7.55 30.45
C SER A 303 22.41 7.98 29.12
N THR A 304 22.28 9.25 28.82
CA THR A 304 22.89 9.87 27.64
C THR A 304 23.24 11.31 27.96
N ASP A 305 23.99 11.96 27.06
CA ASP A 305 24.26 13.38 27.11
C ASP A 305 23.52 14.06 25.97
N ALA A 306 22.95 15.23 26.23
CA ALA A 306 22.41 16.12 25.23
C ALA A 306 22.65 17.58 25.66
N GLU A 307 22.80 18.47 24.69
CA GLU A 307 23.16 19.86 24.94
C GLU A 307 21.93 20.75 25.20
N SER A 308 20.77 20.35 24.68
CA SER A 308 19.57 21.16 24.68
C SER A 308 18.29 20.34 24.72
N VAL A 309 17.22 20.97 25.15
CA VAL A 309 15.87 20.43 25.26
C VAL A 309 14.87 21.34 24.55
N LEU A 310 13.66 20.85 24.32
CA LEU A 310 12.50 21.67 24.04
C LEU A 310 12.13 22.47 25.30
N PRO A 311 11.65 23.71 25.17
CA PRO A 311 11.07 24.47 26.29
C PRO A 311 9.96 23.66 26.98
N LYS A 312 9.76 23.91 28.26
CA LYS A 312 8.79 23.14 29.09
C LYS A 312 7.41 23.08 28.45
N ASP A 313 6.90 24.21 28.03
CA ASP A 313 5.58 24.27 27.43
C ASP A 313 5.52 23.53 26.06
N ALA A 314 6.55 23.66 25.25
CA ALA A 314 6.66 22.94 23.97
C ALA A 314 6.73 21.42 24.20
N SER A 315 7.57 20.95 25.15
CA SER A 315 7.64 19.54 25.55
C SER A 315 6.26 19.03 25.97
N ARG A 316 5.57 19.77 26.86
CA ARG A 316 4.26 19.38 27.37
C ARG A 316 3.21 19.31 26.26
N ARG A 317 3.12 20.34 25.41
CA ARG A 317 2.14 20.37 24.30
C ARG A 317 2.38 19.24 23.31
N PHE A 318 3.64 18.97 22.92
CA PHE A 318 3.99 17.89 22.03
C PHE A 318 3.59 16.52 22.61
N ILE A 319 3.95 16.25 23.88
CA ILE A 319 3.63 14.97 24.54
C ILE A 319 2.12 14.77 24.68
N LEU A 320 1.37 15.81 25.06
CA LEU A 320 -0.09 15.77 25.11
C LEU A 320 -0.69 15.47 23.75
N CYS A 321 -0.18 16.10 22.69
CA CYS A 321 -0.61 15.86 21.33
C CYS A 321 -0.38 14.40 20.91
N MET A 322 0.84 13.87 21.11
CA MET A 322 1.18 12.50 20.73
C MET A 322 0.41 11.45 21.54
N GLN A 323 -0.03 11.78 22.75
CA GLN A 323 -0.94 10.95 23.52
C GLN A 323 -2.37 11.02 22.99
N ALA A 324 -2.85 12.23 22.66
CA ALA A 324 -4.23 12.50 22.30
C ALA A 324 -4.56 12.12 20.83
N VAL A 325 -3.60 12.27 19.90
CA VAL A 325 -3.86 11.90 18.51
C VAL A 325 -4.24 10.43 18.40
N ASP A 326 -5.32 10.17 17.72
CA ASP A 326 -5.85 8.82 17.57
C ASP A 326 -4.93 7.93 16.72
N ASN A 327 -4.99 6.61 16.95
CA ASN A 327 -4.22 5.61 16.21
C ASN A 327 -4.92 4.25 16.27
N GLY A 328 -5.07 3.59 15.14
CA GLY A 328 -5.70 2.27 15.04
C GLY A 328 -7.03 2.32 14.29
N VAL A 329 -7.90 1.38 14.60
CA VAL A 329 -9.21 1.21 13.96
C VAL A 329 -10.27 2.00 14.72
N PHE A 330 -11.07 2.80 14.00
CA PHE A 330 -12.19 3.57 14.56
C PHE A 330 -13.55 3.01 14.20
N ALA A 331 -13.66 2.45 12.98
CA ALA A 331 -14.89 1.83 12.52
C ALA A 331 -14.60 0.57 11.71
N MET A 332 -15.51 -0.40 11.82
CA MET A 332 -15.60 -1.57 10.93
C MET A 332 -16.71 -1.33 9.92
N CYS A 333 -16.60 -1.92 8.72
CA CYS A 333 -17.64 -1.82 7.71
C CYS A 333 -18.99 -2.30 8.23
N GLN A 334 -20.05 -1.57 7.89
CA GLN A 334 -21.42 -1.90 8.32
C GLN A 334 -22.11 -2.88 7.37
N ASP A 335 -21.64 -2.98 6.13
CA ASP A 335 -22.16 -3.93 5.16
C ASP A 335 -21.81 -5.36 5.59
N GLU A 336 -22.81 -6.26 5.60
CA GLU A 336 -22.65 -7.64 6.06
C GLU A 336 -21.57 -8.39 5.29
N ALA A 337 -21.47 -8.15 3.98
CA ALA A 337 -20.44 -8.76 3.13
C ALA A 337 -19.01 -8.31 3.45
N LEU A 338 -18.86 -7.12 4.03
CA LEU A 338 -17.57 -6.50 4.37
C LEU A 338 -17.37 -6.31 5.89
N ALA A 339 -18.23 -6.88 6.75
CA ALA A 339 -18.19 -6.65 8.21
C ALA A 339 -16.87 -7.03 8.88
N TYR A 340 -16.04 -7.87 8.26
CA TYR A 340 -14.69 -8.20 8.71
C TYR A 340 -13.66 -7.11 8.39
N MET A 341 -13.96 -6.21 7.46
CA MET A 341 -13.05 -5.18 6.95
C MET A 341 -13.09 -3.93 7.83
N VAL A 342 -11.96 -3.32 8.02
CA VAL A 342 -11.86 -1.98 8.61
C VAL A 342 -12.52 -0.97 7.67
N GLU A 343 -13.39 -0.12 8.21
CA GLU A 343 -13.96 1.03 7.49
C GLU A 343 -13.00 2.20 7.58
N THR A 344 -12.66 2.64 8.81
CA THR A 344 -11.87 3.85 9.07
C THR A 344 -10.76 3.59 10.06
N SER A 345 -9.56 4.07 9.74
CA SER A 345 -8.39 3.98 10.60
C SER A 345 -7.45 5.17 10.46
N ASN A 346 -6.59 5.36 11.45
CA ASN A 346 -5.41 6.23 11.40
C ASN A 346 -4.17 5.49 11.89
N ASN A 347 -3.04 5.72 11.23
CA ASN A 347 -1.72 5.26 11.65
C ASN A 347 -0.81 6.47 11.85
N VAL A 348 -0.37 6.73 13.08
CA VAL A 348 0.72 7.67 13.32
C VAL A 348 2.00 6.99 12.88
N ALA A 349 2.51 7.40 11.71
CA ALA A 349 3.48 6.64 10.93
C ALA A 349 4.94 7.06 11.17
N SER A 350 5.18 8.34 11.45
CA SER A 350 6.54 8.86 11.66
C SER A 350 6.56 10.05 12.60
N VAL A 351 7.57 10.10 13.44
CA VAL A 351 7.96 11.26 14.26
C VAL A 351 9.46 11.40 14.15
N GLN A 352 9.95 12.54 13.65
CA GLN A 352 11.37 12.78 13.43
C GLN A 352 11.76 14.16 13.97
N THR A 353 12.67 14.18 14.94
CA THR A 353 13.22 15.42 15.49
C THR A 353 14.35 15.95 14.64
N ALA A 354 14.25 17.19 14.20
CA ALA A 354 15.32 17.97 13.62
C ALA A 354 15.83 19.04 14.61
N GLU A 355 16.60 19.99 14.15
CA GLU A 355 17.26 20.98 15.01
C GLU A 355 16.23 21.78 15.85
N ASN A 356 15.28 22.45 15.21
CA ASN A 356 14.25 23.29 15.87
C ASN A 356 12.83 22.90 15.49
N GLU A 357 12.63 21.67 15.07
CA GLU A 357 11.31 21.17 14.71
C GLU A 357 11.18 19.66 14.95
N ILE A 358 9.95 19.20 15.10
CA ILE A 358 9.57 17.80 15.00
C ILE A 358 8.58 17.65 13.86
N ASN A 359 8.92 16.78 12.92
CA ASN A 359 8.07 16.42 11.79
C ASN A 359 7.29 15.16 12.12
N ILE A 360 5.97 15.21 11.93
CA ILE A 360 5.04 14.12 12.23
C ILE A 360 4.29 13.77 10.94
N VAL A 361 4.13 12.48 10.67
CA VAL A 361 3.32 11.98 9.56
C VAL A 361 2.30 10.98 10.09
N ALA A 362 1.04 11.16 9.72
CA ALA A 362 -0.04 10.22 10.00
C ALA A 362 -0.78 9.88 8.70
N SER A 363 -1.28 8.65 8.58
CA SER A 363 -1.96 8.14 7.40
C SER A 363 -3.36 7.67 7.77
N GLN A 364 -4.37 8.31 7.20
CA GLN A 364 -5.78 8.01 7.41
C GLN A 364 -6.31 7.20 6.23
N ARG A 365 -7.14 6.20 6.49
CA ARG A 365 -7.81 5.39 5.48
C ARG A 365 -9.28 5.21 5.82
N SER A 366 -10.13 5.21 4.79
CA SER A 366 -11.53 4.84 4.93
C SER A 366 -12.12 4.43 3.57
N ASN A 367 -13.04 3.45 3.55
CA ASN A 367 -13.86 3.18 2.37
C ASN A 367 -15.14 4.06 2.32
N VAL A 368 -15.31 4.95 3.32
CA VAL A 368 -16.37 5.97 3.36
C VAL A 368 -15.72 7.35 3.34
N MET A 369 -15.80 8.06 2.21
CA MET A 369 -15.07 9.31 1.98
C MET A 369 -15.38 10.41 3.01
N SER A 370 -16.64 10.51 3.48
CA SER A 370 -17.00 11.48 4.52
C SER A 370 -16.35 11.16 5.88
N ASN A 371 -16.13 9.87 6.19
CA ASN A 371 -15.43 9.44 7.39
C ASN A 371 -13.91 9.62 7.24
N LEU A 372 -13.36 9.41 6.03
CA LEU A 372 -11.97 9.76 5.75
C LEU A 372 -11.70 11.26 6.00
N GLU A 373 -12.57 12.12 5.52
CA GLU A 373 -12.48 13.56 5.74
C GLU A 373 -12.60 13.92 7.23
N ASN A 374 -13.58 13.33 7.95
CA ASN A 374 -13.75 13.55 9.36
C ASN A 374 -12.53 13.12 10.17
N GLU A 375 -11.98 11.94 9.91
CA GLU A 375 -10.80 11.43 10.61
C GLU A 375 -9.57 12.29 10.31
N THR A 376 -9.37 12.67 9.05
CA THR A 376 -8.29 13.57 8.65
C THR A 376 -8.39 14.93 9.38
N ASN A 377 -9.61 15.48 9.50
CA ASN A 377 -9.85 16.72 10.22
C ASN A 377 -9.64 16.56 11.74
N THR A 378 -9.95 15.41 12.32
CA THR A 378 -9.70 15.09 13.74
C THR A 378 -8.20 15.07 14.04
N VAL A 379 -7.43 14.38 13.22
CA VAL A 379 -5.95 14.34 13.33
C VAL A 379 -5.35 15.73 13.13
N LYS A 380 -5.80 16.47 12.12
CA LYS A 380 -5.38 17.87 11.88
C LYS A 380 -5.64 18.74 13.10
N ALA A 381 -6.85 18.68 13.65
CA ALA A 381 -7.23 19.50 14.81
C ALA A 381 -6.35 19.17 16.04
N ALA A 382 -6.01 17.88 16.27
CA ALA A 382 -5.12 17.49 17.35
C ALA A 382 -3.71 18.11 17.21
N PHE A 383 -3.17 18.11 16.01
CA PHE A 383 -1.86 18.72 15.73
C PHE A 383 -1.90 20.27 15.83
N GLU A 384 -2.96 20.90 15.31
CA GLU A 384 -3.14 22.37 15.39
C GLU A 384 -3.32 22.86 16.85
N LEU A 385 -4.05 22.10 17.68
CA LEU A 385 -4.17 22.38 19.11
C LEU A 385 -2.83 22.38 19.86
N ALA A 386 -1.88 21.58 19.40
CA ALA A 386 -0.50 21.57 19.93
C ALA A 386 0.35 22.73 19.36
N GLY A 387 -0.15 23.47 18.37
CA GLY A 387 0.55 24.57 17.74
C GLY A 387 1.41 24.15 16.55
N ALA A 388 1.16 23.00 15.95
CA ALA A 388 1.85 22.56 14.73
C ALA A 388 1.26 23.21 13.46
N GLU A 389 2.10 23.42 12.46
CA GLU A 389 1.68 23.71 11.09
C GLU A 389 1.31 22.40 10.41
N VAL A 390 0.10 22.30 9.84
CA VAL A 390 -0.42 21.06 9.29
C VAL A 390 -0.66 21.19 7.79
N LYS A 391 -0.20 20.16 7.04
CA LYS A 391 -0.48 19.98 5.60
C LYS A 391 -1.12 18.62 5.38
N MET A 392 -2.12 18.57 4.53
CA MET A 392 -2.78 17.34 4.12
C MET A 392 -2.49 17.08 2.64
N SER A 393 -2.30 15.83 2.25
CA SER A 393 -2.25 15.45 0.84
C SER A 393 -3.64 15.55 0.21
N ASP A 394 -3.71 15.60 -1.10
CA ASP A 394 -4.97 15.48 -1.84
C ASP A 394 -5.61 14.12 -1.59
N GLY A 395 -4.79 13.08 -1.40
CA GLY A 395 -5.23 11.72 -1.15
C GLY A 395 -5.69 11.01 -2.42
N TYR A 396 -6.32 9.85 -2.22
CA TYR A 396 -6.97 9.09 -3.28
C TYR A 396 -8.32 8.57 -2.79
N PRO A 397 -9.32 8.41 -3.70
CA PRO A 397 -10.67 8.03 -3.33
C PRO A 397 -10.79 6.53 -3.02
N ALA A 398 -11.87 6.18 -2.33
CA ALA A 398 -12.26 4.81 -2.08
C ALA A 398 -13.03 4.22 -3.28
N TRP A 399 -12.91 2.93 -3.47
CA TRP A 399 -13.82 2.17 -4.32
C TRP A 399 -14.90 1.50 -3.47
N LYS A 400 -16.12 1.99 -3.61
CA LYS A 400 -17.28 1.47 -2.88
C LYS A 400 -17.84 0.22 -3.56
N MET A 401 -18.11 -0.82 -2.77
CA MET A 401 -18.78 -2.03 -3.24
C MET A 401 -20.11 -1.72 -3.96
N ASN A 402 -20.32 -2.36 -5.13
CA ASN A 402 -21.60 -2.38 -5.83
C ASN A 402 -22.39 -3.67 -5.47
N PRO A 403 -23.44 -3.61 -4.64
CA PRO A 403 -24.19 -4.81 -4.23
C PRO A 403 -24.96 -5.47 -5.40
N ASN A 404 -25.12 -4.75 -6.51
CA ASN A 404 -25.82 -5.24 -7.71
C ASN A 404 -24.86 -5.59 -8.85
N SER A 405 -23.55 -5.70 -8.60
CA SER A 405 -22.55 -6.01 -9.62
C SER A 405 -22.91 -7.28 -10.39
N THR A 406 -23.01 -7.16 -11.70
CA THR A 406 -23.15 -8.28 -12.62
C THR A 406 -21.82 -8.99 -12.78
N LEU A 407 -20.75 -8.21 -12.90
CA LEU A 407 -19.39 -8.75 -13.07
C LEU A 407 -18.96 -9.60 -11.88
N THR A 408 -19.24 -9.15 -10.65
CA THR A 408 -18.96 -9.95 -9.43
C THR A 408 -19.70 -11.28 -9.45
N LYS A 409 -20.98 -11.30 -9.84
CA LYS A 409 -21.76 -12.55 -9.92
C LYS A 409 -21.19 -13.50 -10.94
N VAL A 410 -20.89 -13.03 -12.15
CA VAL A 410 -20.29 -13.85 -13.21
C VAL A 410 -18.92 -14.38 -12.77
N ALA A 411 -18.08 -13.55 -12.18
CA ALA A 411 -16.76 -13.98 -11.70
C ALA A 411 -16.85 -15.06 -10.61
N VAL A 412 -17.76 -14.92 -9.64
CA VAL A 412 -17.97 -15.93 -8.59
C VAL A 412 -18.50 -17.24 -9.16
N GLU A 413 -19.49 -17.20 -10.05
CA GLU A 413 -20.09 -18.40 -10.66
C GLU A 413 -19.07 -19.13 -11.54
N SER A 414 -18.31 -18.38 -12.34
CA SER A 414 -17.22 -18.91 -13.16
C SER A 414 -16.16 -19.64 -12.30
N TYR A 415 -15.69 -18.99 -11.24
CA TYR A 415 -14.70 -19.57 -10.34
C TYR A 415 -15.19 -20.89 -9.71
N LYS A 416 -16.43 -20.92 -9.20
CA LYS A 416 -17.08 -22.13 -8.66
C LYS A 416 -17.15 -23.26 -9.68
N LYS A 417 -17.57 -22.93 -10.90
CA LYS A 417 -17.71 -23.88 -12.01
C LYS A 417 -16.37 -24.53 -12.39
N LEU A 418 -15.31 -23.71 -12.47
CA LEU A 418 -13.99 -24.17 -12.89
C LEU A 418 -13.25 -24.95 -11.81
N PHE A 419 -13.30 -24.48 -10.56
CA PHE A 419 -12.42 -24.99 -9.50
C PHE A 419 -13.17 -25.76 -8.39
N GLY A 420 -14.51 -25.81 -8.42
CA GLY A 420 -15.31 -26.57 -7.45
C GLY A 420 -15.25 -26.03 -6.03
N LYS A 421 -14.79 -24.79 -5.84
CA LYS A 421 -14.70 -24.10 -4.54
C LYS A 421 -15.22 -22.66 -4.66
N GLU A 422 -15.67 -22.08 -3.55
CA GLU A 422 -16.07 -20.67 -3.47
C GLU A 422 -14.82 -19.78 -3.50
N PRO A 423 -14.79 -18.71 -4.30
CA PRO A 423 -13.79 -17.67 -4.14
C PRO A 423 -14.08 -16.84 -2.89
N ILE A 424 -13.05 -16.21 -2.35
CA ILE A 424 -13.20 -15.25 -1.25
C ILE A 424 -13.52 -13.88 -1.85
N VAL A 425 -14.79 -13.47 -1.78
CA VAL A 425 -15.19 -12.11 -2.19
C VAL A 425 -14.94 -11.16 -1.03
N LYS A 426 -14.13 -10.13 -1.23
CA LYS A 426 -13.70 -9.25 -0.14
C LYS A 426 -13.38 -7.82 -0.60
N GLY A 427 -13.31 -6.91 0.37
CA GLY A 427 -12.69 -5.60 0.22
C GLY A 427 -11.29 -5.59 0.83
N ILE A 428 -10.50 -4.58 0.48
CA ILE A 428 -9.16 -4.35 1.04
C ILE A 428 -9.09 -2.96 1.70
N HIS A 429 -8.44 -2.89 2.88
CA HIS A 429 -8.22 -1.60 3.57
C HIS A 429 -6.91 -0.94 3.11
N ALA A 430 -6.60 -1.07 1.84
CA ALA A 430 -5.52 -0.43 1.10
C ALA A 430 -6.09 0.28 -0.13
N GLY A 431 -5.27 1.07 -0.84
CA GLY A 431 -5.66 1.69 -2.11
C GLY A 431 -5.52 0.70 -3.27
N LEU A 432 -6.37 0.84 -4.28
CA LEU A 432 -6.25 0.25 -5.60
C LEU A 432 -6.59 1.34 -6.62
N GLU A 433 -6.07 1.25 -7.84
CA GLU A 433 -6.43 2.16 -8.93
C GLU A 433 -7.94 2.20 -9.21
N CYS A 434 -8.66 1.10 -8.89
CA CYS A 434 -10.11 1.02 -8.92
C CYS A 434 -10.81 2.15 -8.12
N GLY A 435 -10.19 2.65 -7.05
CA GLY A 435 -10.66 3.83 -6.33
C GLY A 435 -10.73 5.07 -7.22
N LEU A 436 -9.65 5.34 -7.95
CA LEU A 436 -9.55 6.47 -8.86
C LEU A 436 -10.49 6.32 -10.07
N PHE A 437 -10.63 5.10 -10.59
CA PHE A 437 -11.58 4.82 -11.67
C PHE A 437 -13.02 5.01 -11.22
N SER A 438 -13.39 4.60 -9.99
CA SER A 438 -14.75 4.74 -9.47
C SER A 438 -15.21 6.19 -9.36
N GLU A 439 -14.29 7.12 -9.10
CA GLU A 439 -14.59 8.56 -9.05
C GLU A 439 -14.89 9.13 -10.44
N ARG A 440 -14.13 8.70 -11.48
CA ARG A 440 -14.26 9.21 -12.85
C ARG A 440 -15.31 8.50 -13.67
N TYR A 441 -15.55 7.25 -13.35
CA TYR A 441 -16.49 6.35 -14.03
C TYR A 441 -17.47 5.76 -13.02
N PRO A 442 -18.42 6.55 -12.48
CA PRO A 442 -19.26 6.18 -11.32
C PRO A 442 -20.21 4.99 -11.61
N ASN A 443 -20.41 4.63 -12.86
CA ASN A 443 -21.24 3.50 -13.27
C ASN A 443 -20.43 2.26 -13.67
N LEU A 444 -19.12 2.31 -13.62
CA LEU A 444 -18.24 1.22 -14.01
C LEU A 444 -18.37 0.07 -13.01
N ASP A 445 -18.75 -1.11 -13.49
CA ASP A 445 -18.84 -2.33 -12.69
C ASP A 445 -17.46 -2.99 -12.65
N MET A 446 -16.85 -3.10 -11.47
CA MET A 446 -15.46 -3.50 -11.33
C MET A 446 -15.27 -4.66 -10.37
N VAL A 447 -14.27 -5.50 -10.69
CA VAL A 447 -13.66 -6.48 -9.79
C VAL A 447 -12.14 -6.45 -9.95
N SER A 448 -11.41 -6.88 -8.92
CA SER A 448 -9.96 -7.09 -9.03
C SER A 448 -9.61 -8.51 -8.57
N PHE A 449 -8.80 -9.20 -9.34
CA PHE A 449 -8.23 -10.50 -8.99
C PHE A 449 -6.95 -10.75 -9.79
N GLY A 450 -6.09 -11.63 -9.29
CA GLY A 450 -4.80 -11.94 -9.92
C GLY A 450 -4.19 -13.25 -9.42
N PRO A 451 -3.04 -13.65 -9.96
CA PRO A 451 -2.31 -14.83 -9.53
C PRO A 451 -1.64 -14.61 -8.18
N THR A 452 -1.13 -15.68 -7.59
CA THR A 452 -0.42 -15.59 -6.31
C THR A 452 0.99 -15.08 -6.49
N LEU A 453 1.26 -13.90 -5.92
CA LEU A 453 2.58 -13.31 -5.75
C LEU A 453 2.99 -13.33 -4.28
N ARG A 454 4.27 -13.33 -4.00
CA ARG A 454 4.81 -13.21 -2.64
C ARG A 454 6.07 -12.36 -2.64
N ASP A 455 6.27 -11.69 -1.52
CA ASP A 455 7.45 -10.87 -1.26
C ASP A 455 7.65 -9.76 -2.32
N VAL A 456 6.54 -9.25 -2.88
CA VAL A 456 6.52 -8.15 -3.85
C VAL A 456 7.31 -6.94 -3.33
N HIS A 457 7.83 -6.11 -4.23
CA HIS A 457 8.65 -4.94 -3.93
C HIS A 457 9.99 -5.26 -3.24
N THR A 458 10.43 -6.52 -3.30
CA THR A 458 11.73 -6.96 -2.78
C THR A 458 12.46 -7.86 -3.80
N PRO A 459 13.78 -8.07 -3.64
CA PRO A 459 14.52 -9.02 -4.49
C PRO A 459 14.12 -10.50 -4.31
N ASP A 460 13.26 -10.80 -3.35
CA ASP A 460 12.69 -12.13 -3.11
C ASP A 460 11.31 -12.31 -3.78
N GLU A 461 10.86 -11.33 -4.56
CA GLU A 461 9.61 -11.36 -5.31
C GLU A 461 9.50 -12.62 -6.16
N ARG A 462 8.34 -13.29 -6.05
CA ARG A 462 8.09 -14.56 -6.74
C ARG A 462 6.64 -14.73 -7.15
N LEU A 463 6.43 -15.32 -8.32
CA LEU A 463 5.14 -15.60 -8.91
C LEU A 463 4.85 -17.12 -8.88
N HIS A 464 3.71 -17.53 -8.34
CA HIS A 464 3.28 -18.91 -8.29
C HIS A 464 2.70 -19.34 -9.64
N ILE A 465 3.47 -20.12 -10.40
CA ILE A 465 3.20 -20.52 -11.78
C ILE A 465 1.81 -21.17 -11.96
N PRO A 466 1.39 -22.14 -11.13
CA PRO A 466 0.07 -22.79 -11.30
C PRO A 466 -1.11 -21.82 -11.22
N THR A 467 -1.00 -20.76 -10.43
CA THR A 467 -2.10 -19.79 -10.26
C THR A 467 -2.27 -18.88 -11.46
N VAL A 468 -1.24 -18.67 -12.28
CA VAL A 468 -1.35 -17.95 -13.55
C VAL A 468 -2.29 -18.70 -14.51
N GLN A 469 -2.20 -20.03 -14.57
CA GLN A 469 -3.14 -20.84 -15.38
C GLN A 469 -4.56 -20.73 -14.83
N MET A 470 -4.74 -20.73 -13.51
CA MET A 470 -6.07 -20.60 -12.89
C MET A 470 -6.71 -19.25 -13.22
N VAL A 471 -5.95 -18.16 -13.09
CA VAL A 471 -6.44 -16.79 -13.44
C VAL A 471 -6.74 -16.70 -14.92
N TRP A 472 -5.90 -17.26 -15.78
CA TRP A 472 -6.14 -17.32 -17.22
C TRP A 472 -7.46 -18.03 -17.55
N ASP A 473 -7.66 -19.24 -17.03
CA ASP A 473 -8.89 -20.02 -17.27
C ASP A 473 -10.13 -19.29 -16.74
N HIS A 474 -10.02 -18.67 -15.55
CA HIS A 474 -11.08 -17.89 -14.93
C HIS A 474 -11.47 -16.68 -15.80
N LEU A 475 -10.49 -15.91 -16.27
CA LEU A 475 -10.71 -14.75 -17.12
C LEU A 475 -11.36 -15.13 -18.46
N LEU A 476 -10.89 -16.20 -19.09
CA LEU A 476 -11.49 -16.70 -20.34
C LEU A 476 -12.94 -17.14 -20.15
N ASP A 477 -13.27 -17.83 -19.05
CA ASP A 477 -14.65 -18.24 -18.76
C ASP A 477 -15.55 -17.04 -18.46
N ILE A 478 -15.05 -16.01 -17.76
CA ILE A 478 -15.78 -14.74 -17.56
C ILE A 478 -16.10 -14.08 -18.90
N MET A 479 -15.08 -13.87 -19.76
CA MET A 479 -15.24 -13.22 -21.07
C MET A 479 -16.27 -13.93 -21.95
N LYS A 480 -16.36 -15.24 -21.86
CA LYS A 480 -17.32 -16.05 -22.62
C LYS A 480 -18.76 -15.92 -22.11
N HIS A 481 -18.99 -15.53 -20.84
CA HIS A 481 -20.29 -15.49 -20.21
C HIS A 481 -20.84 -14.06 -19.99
N LEU A 482 -20.07 -13.04 -20.39
CA LEU A 482 -20.52 -11.65 -20.51
C LEU A 482 -21.16 -11.38 -21.87
#